data_6f41d79464f71912861625572d3b863c
#
_entry.id   6f41d79464f71912861625572d3b863c
#
_cell.length_a   1.000
_cell.length_b   1.000
_cell.length_c   1.000
_cell.angle_alpha   90.00
_cell.angle_beta   90.00
_cell.angle_gamma   90.00
#
_symmetry.space_group_name_H-M   'P 1'
#
loop_
_entity.id
_entity.type
_entity.pdbx_description
1 polymer ?
#
loop_
_entity_poly.entity_id
_entity_poly.type
_entity_poly.pdbx_seq_one_letter_code
_entity_poly.pdbx_strand_id
1 'polypeptide(L)'
;MAYHPFRHLGLKILAIALATLLWLTVAGEQVVERALRVPLEIQGKPENLEIVGDPPGAVDVLVSGSSALLSRLEVGEVVVVLDLSAARPGSSRLFHLRTDQVKVPYGVEVAQVVPGTLALELEKSSRRTVPVVPALDGDPAPGFIVGQSRSEPATVDVIGPESRVRRLAEATTEPVRIEGQRENVRDVVTVGVVDSAVRLVEPRSATVLVEIVPAPVERTIEGVPVRWRNLGSGYRARVNPSLARVEIRGGQDALDVVRADTIDAFVDLAGLGPGRYNLHVQVDPSQDFGISTVIPAVVEVTIR
;
A
#
# COMPACT_ATOMS: atom_id res chain seq x y z
N MET A 1 73.19 -6.90 66.98
CA MET A 1 73.08 -5.82 66.00
C MET A 1 71.82 -5.05 66.32
N ALA A 2 71.99 -3.83 66.81
CA ALA A 2 70.85 -2.99 67.22
C ALA A 2 70.21 -2.42 65.97
N TYR A 3 68.96 -2.78 65.73
CA TYR A 3 68.15 -2.27 64.63
C TYR A 3 67.69 -0.86 65.03
N HIS A 4 68.23 0.19 64.34
CA HIS A 4 67.82 1.57 64.60
C HIS A 4 66.73 1.97 63.56
N PRO A 5 65.46 1.87 63.93
CA PRO A 5 64.33 2.11 62.95
C PRO A 5 64.23 3.58 62.52
N PHE A 6 64.85 4.52 63.24
CA PHE A 6 64.77 5.96 62.95
C PHE A 6 65.97 6.52 62.16
N ARG A 7 66.92 5.68 61.74
CA ARG A 7 68.07 6.16 61.00
C ARG A 7 67.62 6.47 59.57
N HIS A 8 67.87 7.68 59.05
CA HIS A 8 67.44 8.26 57.80
C HIS A 8 65.92 8.46 57.66
N LEU A 9 65.30 9.01 58.70
CA LEU A 9 63.86 9.29 58.79
C LEU A 9 63.40 10.14 57.58
N GLY A 10 64.19 11.17 57.17
CA GLY A 10 63.85 12.04 56.05
C GLY A 10 63.77 11.28 54.69
N LEU A 11 64.69 10.33 54.47
CA LEU A 11 64.63 9.52 53.25
C LEU A 11 63.44 8.55 53.22
N LYS A 12 63.02 8.02 54.37
CA LYS A 12 61.83 7.17 54.50
C LYS A 12 60.51 7.96 54.23
N ILE A 13 60.44 9.17 54.78
CA ILE A 13 59.29 10.07 54.54
C ILE A 13 59.23 10.46 53.04
N LEU A 14 60.38 10.78 52.42
CA LEU A 14 60.42 11.08 50.98
C LEU A 14 60.02 9.91 50.14
N ALA A 15 60.49 8.69 50.50
CA ALA A 15 60.11 7.46 49.75
C ALA A 15 58.61 7.14 49.86
N ILE A 16 58.03 7.33 51.09
CA ILE A 16 56.60 7.17 51.32
C ILE A 16 55.82 8.25 50.55
N ALA A 17 56.25 9.48 50.52
CA ALA A 17 55.59 10.57 49.79
C ALA A 17 55.63 10.32 48.28
N LEU A 18 56.80 9.89 47.75
CA LEU A 18 56.94 9.52 46.34
C LEU A 18 56.07 8.30 45.98
N ALA A 19 56.08 7.26 46.84
CA ALA A 19 55.25 6.07 46.63
C ALA A 19 53.75 6.40 46.69
N THR A 20 53.33 7.26 47.58
CA THR A 20 51.94 7.71 47.72
C THR A 20 51.55 8.56 46.50
N LEU A 21 52.43 9.44 46.04
CA LEU A 21 52.20 10.24 44.85
C LEU A 21 52.10 9.36 43.62
N LEU A 22 53.01 8.38 43.47
CA LEU A 22 52.95 7.41 42.38
C LEU A 22 51.69 6.52 42.44
N TRP A 23 51.31 6.10 43.66
CA TRP A 23 50.10 5.31 43.87
C TRP A 23 48.85 6.11 43.53
N LEU A 24 48.80 7.41 43.91
CA LEU A 24 47.68 8.29 43.60
C LEU A 24 47.51 8.50 42.09
N THR A 25 48.62 8.58 41.32
CA THR A 25 48.57 8.73 39.86
C THR A 25 48.12 7.45 39.16
N VAL A 26 48.53 6.28 39.68
CA VAL A 26 48.20 4.97 39.08
C VAL A 26 46.82 4.46 39.58
N ALA A 27 46.47 4.66 40.83
CA ALA A 27 45.19 4.21 41.40
C ALA A 27 43.99 5.10 41.04
N GLY A 28 44.24 6.29 40.46
CA GLY A 28 43.17 7.28 40.17
C GLY A 28 42.28 7.00 38.97
N GLU A 29 42.67 6.10 38.09
CA GLU A 29 41.84 5.78 36.91
C GLU A 29 41.07 4.48 37.10
N GLN A 30 39.87 4.58 37.66
CA GLN A 30 38.94 3.45 37.63
C GLN A 30 38.38 3.31 36.23
N VAL A 31 38.80 2.24 35.55
CA VAL A 31 38.17 1.80 34.28
C VAL A 31 36.83 1.18 34.65
N VAL A 32 35.77 1.78 34.15
CA VAL A 32 34.39 1.29 34.31
C VAL A 32 33.81 0.87 32.98
N GLU A 33 32.92 -0.08 33.02
CA GLU A 33 32.16 -0.50 31.82
C GLU A 33 30.78 0.11 31.87
N ARG A 34 30.29 0.55 30.70
CA ARG A 34 28.95 1.10 30.54
C ARG A 34 28.31 0.58 29.26
N ALA A 35 27.10 0.06 29.38
CA ALA A 35 26.30 -0.29 28.24
C ALA A 35 25.58 0.96 27.68
N LEU A 36 25.73 1.20 26.38
CA LEU A 36 25.15 2.32 25.66
C LEU A 36 24.32 1.77 24.49
N ARG A 37 23.11 2.29 24.30
CA ARG A 37 22.32 2.04 23.13
C ARG A 37 22.67 3.05 22.06
N VAL A 38 23.29 2.59 20.98
CA VAL A 38 23.89 3.42 19.94
C VAL A 38 23.24 3.16 18.58
N PRO A 39 23.18 4.17 17.71
CA PRO A 39 22.61 4.00 16.38
C PRO A 39 23.48 3.05 15.52
N LEU A 40 22.78 2.24 14.68
CA LEU A 40 23.38 1.41 13.67
C LEU A 40 23.28 2.11 12.31
N GLU A 41 24.41 2.55 11.78
CA GLU A 41 24.50 3.12 10.44
C GLU A 41 24.86 2.08 9.41
N ILE A 42 24.06 1.96 8.38
CA ILE A 42 24.34 1.09 7.24
C ILE A 42 25.00 1.92 6.14
N GLN A 43 26.23 1.59 5.78
CA GLN A 43 27.00 2.31 4.76
C GLN A 43 27.37 1.38 3.60
N GLY A 44 27.67 1.97 2.43
CA GLY A 44 28.17 1.22 1.27
C GLY A 44 27.15 0.29 0.63
N LYS A 45 25.83 0.43 0.92
CA LYS A 45 24.80 -0.40 0.26
C LYS A 45 24.86 -0.19 -1.25
N PRO A 46 25.09 -1.27 -2.06
CA PRO A 46 25.03 -1.16 -3.51
C PRO A 46 23.65 -0.70 -4.00
N GLU A 47 23.60 0.17 -5.01
CA GLU A 47 22.35 0.72 -5.55
C GLU A 47 21.39 -0.34 -6.10
N ASN A 48 21.96 -1.45 -6.57
CA ASN A 48 21.18 -2.58 -7.11
C ASN A 48 20.66 -3.54 -6.05
N LEU A 49 20.84 -3.23 -4.75
CA LEU A 49 20.35 -4.03 -3.64
C LEU A 49 19.39 -3.23 -2.76
N GLU A 50 18.40 -3.91 -2.23
CA GLU A 50 17.48 -3.40 -1.24
C GLU A 50 17.46 -4.32 -0.02
N ILE A 51 17.27 -3.71 1.16
CA ILE A 51 17.12 -4.45 2.42
C ILE A 51 15.64 -4.79 2.57
N VAL A 52 15.35 -6.08 2.80
CA VAL A 52 14.01 -6.57 3.07
C VAL A 52 13.81 -6.66 4.57
N GLY A 53 12.69 -6.10 5.05
CA GLY A 53 12.40 -6.02 6.48
C GLY A 53 12.88 -4.72 7.11
N ASP A 54 12.79 -4.68 8.44
CA ASP A 54 13.15 -3.50 9.24
C ASP A 54 14.37 -3.84 10.10
N PRO A 55 15.59 -3.46 9.67
CA PRO A 55 16.77 -3.67 10.46
C PRO A 55 16.71 -2.85 11.75
N PRO A 56 17.28 -3.33 12.87
CA PRO A 56 17.30 -2.58 14.10
C PRO A 56 18.04 -1.25 13.88
N GLY A 57 17.39 -0.13 14.23
CA GLY A 57 17.99 1.19 14.13
C GLY A 57 19.05 1.47 15.20
N ALA A 58 19.16 0.62 16.23
CA ALA A 58 20.13 0.76 17.32
C ALA A 58 20.55 -0.60 17.84
N VAL A 59 21.76 -0.66 18.38
CA VAL A 59 22.36 -1.83 19.05
C VAL A 59 22.97 -1.43 20.38
N ASP A 60 23.15 -2.39 21.28
CA ASP A 60 23.77 -2.15 22.57
C ASP A 60 25.27 -2.39 22.48
N VAL A 61 26.07 -1.42 22.92
CA VAL A 61 27.54 -1.51 22.91
C VAL A 61 28.03 -1.35 24.34
N LEU A 62 28.84 -2.29 24.79
CA LEU A 62 29.54 -2.22 26.06
C LEU A 62 30.87 -1.51 25.81
N VAL A 63 31.00 -0.31 26.37
CA VAL A 63 32.22 0.50 26.31
C VAL A 63 32.93 0.52 27.64
N SER A 64 34.25 0.54 27.59
CA SER A 64 35.12 0.69 28.78
C SER A 64 35.96 1.93 28.65
N GLY A 65 36.21 2.59 29.80
CA GLY A 65 37.01 3.79 29.83
C GLY A 65 37.00 4.45 31.23
N SER A 66 37.64 5.61 31.34
CA SER A 66 37.61 6.32 32.61
C SER A 66 36.19 6.80 32.93
N SER A 67 35.80 6.75 34.22
CA SER A 67 34.47 7.17 34.67
C SER A 67 34.12 8.60 34.23
N ALA A 68 35.12 9.49 34.21
CA ALA A 68 34.94 10.89 33.81
C ALA A 68 34.65 11.03 32.29
N LEU A 69 35.26 10.20 31.44
CA LEU A 69 34.99 10.18 29.98
C LEU A 69 33.63 9.59 29.70
N LEU A 70 33.31 8.43 30.28
CA LEU A 70 32.03 7.75 30.03
C LEU A 70 30.82 8.54 30.52
N SER A 71 30.98 9.38 31.55
CA SER A 71 29.88 10.24 32.04
C SER A 71 29.59 11.44 31.15
N ARG A 72 30.55 11.84 30.29
CA ARG A 72 30.40 12.96 29.34
C ARG A 72 30.04 12.55 27.94
N LEU A 73 29.99 11.22 27.63
CA LEU A 73 29.61 10.72 26.30
C LEU A 73 28.20 11.15 25.98
N GLU A 74 28.06 11.84 24.83
CA GLU A 74 26.78 12.25 24.30
C GLU A 74 26.23 11.19 23.33
N VAL A 75 24.90 11.20 23.16
CA VAL A 75 24.22 10.32 22.21
C VAL A 75 24.62 10.73 20.78
N GLY A 76 25.27 9.83 20.05
CA GLY A 76 25.75 10.07 18.68
C GLY A 76 27.27 10.14 18.54
N GLU A 77 28.03 10.27 19.63
CA GLU A 77 29.48 10.17 19.59
C GLU A 77 29.98 8.73 19.41
N VAL A 78 29.13 7.75 19.75
CA VAL A 78 29.36 6.32 19.52
C VAL A 78 28.37 5.84 18.47
N VAL A 79 28.89 5.30 17.38
CA VAL A 79 28.08 4.83 16.24
C VAL A 79 28.64 3.50 15.74
N VAL A 80 27.77 2.54 15.51
CA VAL A 80 28.14 1.28 14.88
C VAL A 80 27.92 1.40 13.39
N VAL A 81 28.98 1.12 12.59
CA VAL A 81 28.92 1.20 11.12
C VAL A 81 28.95 -0.18 10.53
N LEU A 82 27.90 -0.57 9.83
CA LEU A 82 27.83 -1.80 9.06
C LEU A 82 28.07 -1.50 7.58
N ASP A 83 29.19 -1.95 7.05
CA ASP A 83 29.53 -1.80 5.63
C ASP A 83 28.95 -2.95 4.80
N LEU A 84 28.08 -2.60 3.85
CA LEU A 84 27.45 -3.51 2.90
C LEU A 84 28.08 -3.46 1.48
N SER A 85 29.23 -2.81 1.28
CA SER A 85 29.85 -2.64 -0.05
C SER A 85 30.15 -3.98 -0.75
N ALA A 86 30.47 -5.01 0.01
CA ALA A 86 30.72 -6.38 -0.49
C ALA A 86 29.48 -7.28 -0.46
N ALA A 87 28.30 -6.74 -0.13
CA ALA A 87 27.07 -7.51 -0.03
C ALA A 87 26.61 -8.00 -1.41
N ARG A 88 25.98 -9.17 -1.42
CA ARG A 88 25.40 -9.78 -2.63
C ARG A 88 23.94 -10.14 -2.37
N PRO A 89 23.09 -10.16 -3.41
CA PRO A 89 21.72 -10.59 -3.26
C PRO A 89 21.63 -12.02 -2.75
N GLY A 90 20.69 -12.30 -1.90
CA GLY A 90 20.44 -13.63 -1.36
C GLY A 90 19.64 -13.56 -0.07
N SER A 91 18.88 -14.60 0.22
CA SER A 91 18.10 -14.73 1.43
C SER A 91 18.98 -14.67 2.68
N SER A 92 18.49 -14.03 3.68
CA SER A 92 18.99 -13.91 5.07
C SER A 92 20.48 -14.21 5.26
N ARG A 93 21.29 -13.16 5.26
CA ARG A 93 22.72 -13.25 5.59
C ARG A 93 22.97 -12.76 7.00
N LEU A 94 23.84 -13.48 7.71
CA LEU A 94 24.33 -13.09 9.01
C LEU A 94 25.54 -12.15 8.83
N PHE A 95 25.39 -10.93 9.29
CA PHE A 95 26.47 -9.95 9.37
C PHE A 95 27.00 -9.92 10.80
N HIS A 96 28.30 -10.05 10.96
CA HIS A 96 28.94 -9.95 12.26
C HIS A 96 29.26 -8.50 12.57
N LEU A 97 28.74 -8.01 13.70
CA LEU A 97 29.09 -6.71 14.25
C LEU A 97 30.35 -6.87 15.10
N ARG A 98 31.44 -6.25 14.65
CA ARG A 98 32.72 -6.29 15.34
C ARG A 98 32.98 -5.00 16.09
N THR A 99 33.84 -5.08 17.10
CA THR A 99 34.25 -3.92 17.91
C THR A 99 35.00 -2.87 17.10
N ASP A 100 35.74 -3.28 16.04
CA ASP A 100 36.47 -2.38 15.12
C ASP A 100 35.52 -1.55 14.19
N GLN A 101 34.26 -1.93 14.08
CA GLN A 101 33.22 -1.22 13.33
C GLN A 101 32.49 -0.14 14.16
N VAL A 102 32.82 -0.03 15.43
CA VAL A 102 32.26 0.97 16.33
C VAL A 102 33.16 2.20 16.34
N LYS A 103 32.63 3.33 15.92
CA LYS A 103 33.33 4.61 16.06
C LYS A 103 33.14 5.08 17.52
N VAL A 104 34.26 5.29 18.21
CA VAL A 104 34.28 5.78 19.59
C VAL A 104 35.25 6.95 19.70
N PRO A 105 35.04 7.88 20.63
CA PRO A 105 35.99 8.93 20.96
C PRO A 105 37.30 8.39 21.54
N TYR A 106 38.35 9.20 21.46
CA TYR A 106 39.64 8.85 22.04
C TYR A 106 39.57 8.58 23.55
N GLY A 107 40.18 7.45 23.97
CA GLY A 107 40.19 7.04 25.39
C GLY A 107 39.00 6.17 25.81
N VAL A 108 38.13 5.81 24.86
CA VAL A 108 37.04 4.83 25.04
C VAL A 108 37.36 3.57 24.25
N GLU A 109 37.24 2.42 24.88
CA GLU A 109 37.43 1.13 24.24
C GLU A 109 36.09 0.39 24.14
N VAL A 110 35.90 -0.39 23.09
CA VAL A 110 34.70 -1.21 22.90
C VAL A 110 34.96 -2.62 23.39
N ALA A 111 34.28 -3.03 24.44
CA ALA A 111 34.38 -4.37 25.00
C ALA A 111 33.51 -5.37 24.25
N GLN A 112 32.27 -5.02 23.91
CA GLN A 112 31.33 -5.91 23.26
C GLN A 112 30.24 -5.16 22.51
N VAL A 113 29.71 -5.77 21.43
CA VAL A 113 28.51 -5.33 20.70
C VAL A 113 27.43 -6.40 20.84
N VAL A 114 26.19 -5.99 21.18
CA VAL A 114 25.04 -6.88 21.37
C VAL A 114 23.85 -6.40 20.53
N PRO A 115 23.31 -7.20 19.63
CA PRO A 115 23.75 -8.55 19.24
C PRO A 115 25.04 -8.53 18.40
N GLY A 116 25.91 -9.50 18.58
CA GLY A 116 27.15 -9.64 17.80
C GLY A 116 26.91 -10.10 16.34
N THR A 117 25.69 -10.47 15.99
CA THR A 117 25.27 -10.84 14.65
C THR A 117 23.92 -10.26 14.30
N LEU A 118 23.80 -9.75 13.08
CA LEU A 118 22.58 -9.20 12.52
C LEU A 118 22.19 -9.98 11.27
N ALA A 119 20.97 -10.52 11.24
CA ALA A 119 20.43 -11.14 10.04
C ALA A 119 19.78 -10.06 9.17
N LEU A 120 20.30 -9.87 7.96
CA LEU A 120 19.71 -9.00 6.95
C LEU A 120 19.35 -9.82 5.72
N GLU A 121 18.18 -9.58 5.21
CA GLU A 121 17.76 -10.11 3.91
C GLU A 121 17.99 -9.04 2.85
N LEU A 122 18.75 -9.40 1.79
CA LEU A 122 19.12 -8.51 0.71
C LEU A 122 18.57 -9.05 -0.60
N GLU A 123 17.73 -8.28 -1.26
CA GLU A 123 17.19 -8.59 -2.57
C GLU A 123 17.72 -7.65 -3.64
N LYS A 124 17.58 -8.05 -4.89
CA LYS A 124 17.84 -7.14 -6.01
C LYS A 124 16.81 -6.01 -5.99
N SER A 125 17.29 -4.80 -6.24
CA SER A 125 16.42 -3.68 -6.54
C SER A 125 15.74 -3.93 -7.88
N SER A 126 14.42 -3.82 -7.93
CA SER A 126 13.61 -3.97 -9.13
C SER A 126 12.76 -2.73 -9.34
N ARG A 127 12.55 -2.39 -10.63
CA ARG A 127 11.66 -1.31 -11.04
C ARG A 127 10.48 -1.88 -11.81
N ARG A 128 9.28 -1.37 -11.57
CA ARG A 128 8.06 -1.78 -12.25
C ARG A 128 7.11 -0.60 -12.38
N THR A 129 6.39 -0.55 -13.49
CA THR A 129 5.27 0.36 -13.70
C THR A 129 3.99 -0.29 -13.18
N VAL A 130 3.26 0.42 -12.32
CA VAL A 130 1.99 -0.03 -11.74
C VAL A 130 0.89 1.00 -12.00
N PRO A 131 -0.39 0.58 -12.12
CA PRO A 131 -1.51 1.50 -12.25
C PRO A 131 -1.70 2.33 -10.98
N VAL A 132 -2.21 3.55 -11.15
CA VAL A 132 -2.65 4.41 -10.04
C VAL A 132 -4.16 4.30 -9.90
N VAL A 133 -4.61 3.81 -8.76
CA VAL A 133 -6.04 3.67 -8.44
C VAL A 133 -6.45 4.80 -7.49
N PRO A 134 -7.39 5.68 -7.91
CA PRO A 134 -7.89 6.74 -7.05
C PRO A 134 -8.59 6.19 -5.81
N ALA A 135 -8.23 6.69 -4.63
CA ALA A 135 -8.99 6.48 -3.41
C ALA A 135 -10.07 7.58 -3.29
N LEU A 136 -11.29 7.21 -2.96
CA LEU A 136 -12.42 8.12 -2.79
C LEU A 136 -12.88 8.11 -1.34
N ASP A 137 -13.31 9.26 -0.85
CA ASP A 137 -13.82 9.44 0.52
C ASP A 137 -15.23 10.02 0.50
N GLY A 138 -16.17 9.30 1.13
CA GLY A 138 -17.59 9.65 1.21
C GLY A 138 -18.41 9.19 0.00
N ASP A 139 -19.69 9.53 0.02
CA ASP A 139 -20.67 9.23 -1.03
C ASP A 139 -21.14 10.51 -1.72
N PRO A 140 -21.48 10.47 -3.02
CA PRO A 140 -22.10 11.60 -3.72
C PRO A 140 -23.44 12.01 -3.08
N ALA A 141 -23.97 13.16 -3.50
CA ALA A 141 -25.29 13.61 -3.06
C ALA A 141 -26.39 12.58 -3.38
N PRO A 142 -27.48 12.52 -2.60
CA PRO A 142 -28.61 11.66 -2.88
C PRO A 142 -29.10 11.82 -4.32
N GLY A 143 -29.30 10.71 -5.03
CA GLY A 143 -29.67 10.68 -6.44
C GLY A 143 -28.51 10.74 -7.42
N PHE A 144 -27.27 10.71 -6.94
CA PHE A 144 -26.06 10.65 -7.75
C PHE A 144 -25.20 9.43 -7.39
N ILE A 145 -24.38 8.98 -8.32
CA ILE A 145 -23.40 7.89 -8.14
C ILE A 145 -22.09 8.28 -8.76
N VAL A 146 -21.02 7.62 -8.32
CA VAL A 146 -19.73 7.69 -9.00
C VAL A 146 -19.83 6.92 -10.31
N GLY A 147 -19.52 7.59 -11.40
CA GLY A 147 -19.34 7.01 -12.73
C GLY A 147 -17.93 6.44 -12.87
N GLN A 148 -17.12 7.05 -13.75
CA GLN A 148 -15.71 6.67 -13.90
C GLN A 148 -14.81 7.53 -13.02
N SER A 149 -13.80 6.88 -12.41
CA SER A 149 -12.70 7.57 -11.77
C SER A 149 -11.39 7.25 -12.49
N ARG A 150 -10.56 8.25 -12.72
CA ARG A 150 -9.26 8.10 -13.39
C ARG A 150 -8.23 9.04 -12.80
N SER A 151 -6.97 8.65 -12.92
CA SER A 151 -5.82 9.45 -12.50
C SER A 151 -4.94 9.83 -13.69
N GLU A 152 -4.33 10.99 -13.63
CA GLU A 152 -3.30 11.45 -14.56
C GLU A 152 -2.04 11.84 -13.79
N PRO A 153 -0.93 11.07 -13.91
CA PRO A 153 -0.75 9.91 -14.79
C PRO A 153 -1.55 8.68 -14.34
N ALA A 154 -1.92 7.82 -15.27
CA ALA A 154 -2.63 6.56 -15.01
C ALA A 154 -1.73 5.46 -14.42
N THR A 155 -0.41 5.62 -14.57
CA THR A 155 0.59 4.68 -14.07
C THR A 155 1.77 5.42 -13.48
N VAL A 156 2.45 4.80 -12.51
CA VAL A 156 3.69 5.30 -11.91
C VAL A 156 4.74 4.20 -11.83
N ASP A 157 5.99 4.61 -11.83
CA ASP A 157 7.09 3.69 -11.62
C ASP A 157 7.41 3.55 -10.14
N VAL A 158 7.61 2.33 -9.71
CA VAL A 158 7.99 1.98 -8.36
C VAL A 158 9.32 1.23 -8.36
N ILE A 159 10.10 1.41 -7.29
CA ILE A 159 11.40 0.75 -7.08
C ILE A 159 11.47 0.21 -5.66
N GLY A 160 12.04 -0.97 -5.52
CA GLY A 160 12.20 -1.63 -4.22
C GLY A 160 12.67 -3.07 -4.36
N PRO A 161 12.62 -3.87 -3.28
CA PRO A 161 12.97 -5.28 -3.30
C PRO A 161 12.13 -6.04 -4.35
N GLU A 162 12.78 -6.91 -5.12
CA GLU A 162 12.15 -7.64 -6.23
C GLU A 162 10.88 -8.38 -5.82
N SER A 163 10.90 -9.03 -4.65
CA SER A 163 9.75 -9.79 -4.15
C SER A 163 8.56 -8.89 -3.79
N ARG A 164 8.83 -7.67 -3.28
CA ARG A 164 7.82 -6.68 -2.89
C ARG A 164 7.22 -6.00 -4.11
N VAL A 165 8.09 -5.54 -5.03
CA VAL A 165 7.66 -4.92 -6.29
C VAL A 165 6.82 -5.88 -7.13
N ARG A 166 7.17 -7.18 -7.15
CA ARG A 166 6.40 -8.20 -7.88
C ARG A 166 4.99 -8.40 -7.31
N ARG A 167 4.80 -8.30 -5.99
CA ARG A 167 3.50 -8.45 -5.32
C ARG A 167 2.65 -7.20 -5.34
N LEU A 168 3.24 -6.04 -5.57
CA LEU A 168 2.51 -4.78 -5.62
C LEU A 168 1.61 -4.76 -6.85
N ALA A 169 0.29 -4.73 -6.65
CA ALA A 169 -0.68 -4.70 -7.74
C ALA A 169 -0.86 -3.28 -8.30
N GLU A 170 -0.90 -2.27 -7.42
CA GLU A 170 -1.28 -0.90 -7.73
C GLU A 170 -0.65 0.10 -6.75
N ALA A 171 -0.59 1.35 -7.16
CA ALA A 171 -0.37 2.50 -6.31
C ALA A 171 -1.73 3.17 -6.04
N THR A 172 -1.89 3.78 -4.88
CA THR A 172 -3.14 4.47 -4.52
C THR A 172 -2.88 5.95 -4.28
N THR A 173 -3.92 6.77 -4.43
CA THR A 173 -3.84 8.20 -4.10
C THR A 173 -4.24 8.45 -2.65
N GLU A 174 -3.91 9.64 -2.14
CA GLU A 174 -4.65 10.18 -1.00
C GLU A 174 -6.15 10.24 -1.34
N PRO A 175 -7.05 10.06 -0.34
CA PRO A 175 -8.48 10.04 -0.57
C PRO A 175 -9.00 11.38 -1.11
N VAL A 176 -9.73 11.32 -2.23
CA VAL A 176 -10.43 12.47 -2.82
C VAL A 176 -11.83 12.54 -2.25
N ARG A 177 -12.16 13.69 -1.65
CA ARG A 177 -13.46 13.88 -1.01
C ARG A 177 -14.56 14.10 -2.03
N ILE A 178 -15.53 13.20 -2.05
CA ILE A 178 -16.70 13.25 -2.94
C ILE A 178 -18.03 13.39 -2.19
N GLU A 179 -17.97 13.50 -0.86
CA GLU A 179 -19.16 13.58 -0.01
C GLU A 179 -20.08 14.74 -0.41
N GLY A 180 -21.34 14.40 -0.73
CA GLY A 180 -22.37 15.38 -1.09
C GLY A 180 -22.19 16.07 -2.44
N GLN A 181 -21.22 15.65 -3.25
CA GLN A 181 -20.96 16.22 -4.57
C GLN A 181 -22.05 15.83 -5.58
N ARG A 182 -22.35 16.75 -6.51
CA ARG A 182 -23.31 16.58 -7.61
C ARG A 182 -22.66 16.76 -8.97
N GLU A 183 -21.47 17.32 -8.99
CA GLU A 183 -20.70 17.63 -10.18
C GLU A 183 -19.38 16.86 -10.16
N ASN A 184 -18.75 16.73 -11.32
CA ASN A 184 -17.46 16.09 -11.46
C ASN A 184 -16.41 16.74 -10.56
N VAL A 185 -15.62 15.91 -9.87
CA VAL A 185 -14.55 16.36 -9.00
C VAL A 185 -13.21 16.21 -9.72
N ARG A 186 -12.39 17.26 -9.64
CA ARG A 186 -11.01 17.24 -10.09
C ARG A 186 -10.11 17.71 -8.96
N ASP A 187 -9.17 16.88 -8.54
CA ASP A 187 -8.26 17.20 -7.45
C ASP A 187 -6.84 16.72 -7.75
N VAL A 188 -5.84 17.39 -7.17
CA VAL A 188 -4.42 17.03 -7.29
C VAL A 188 -3.96 16.50 -5.95
N VAL A 189 -3.70 15.20 -5.91
CA VAL A 189 -3.41 14.47 -4.67
C VAL A 189 -2.09 13.73 -4.76
N THR A 190 -1.51 13.38 -3.61
CA THR A 190 -0.30 12.59 -3.52
C THR A 190 -0.58 11.13 -3.88
N VAL A 191 0.34 10.51 -4.59
CA VAL A 191 0.33 9.08 -4.87
C VAL A 191 1.23 8.38 -3.86
N GLY A 192 0.79 7.26 -3.34
CA GLY A 192 1.50 6.42 -2.39
C GLY A 192 1.44 4.95 -2.73
N VAL A 193 2.25 4.18 -2.03
CA VAL A 193 2.19 2.71 -2.03
C VAL A 193 2.04 2.22 -0.60
N VAL A 194 1.32 1.13 -0.41
CA VAL A 194 1.04 0.57 0.92
C VAL A 194 2.29 -0.04 1.55
N ASP A 195 3.19 -0.60 0.73
CA ASP A 195 4.41 -1.25 1.21
C ASP A 195 5.53 -0.23 1.39
N SER A 196 5.94 0.02 2.62
CA SER A 196 7.01 0.98 3.00
C SER A 196 8.39 0.63 2.43
N ALA A 197 8.61 -0.62 2.04
CA ALA A 197 9.85 -1.05 1.40
C ALA A 197 9.91 -0.69 -0.10
N VAL A 198 8.78 -0.28 -0.68
CA VAL A 198 8.68 0.15 -2.08
C VAL A 198 8.55 1.66 -2.14
N ARG A 199 9.34 2.28 -3.01
CA ARG A 199 9.36 3.74 -3.19
C ARG A 199 8.82 4.10 -4.56
N LEU A 200 8.05 5.19 -4.63
CA LEU A 200 7.67 5.81 -5.88
C LEU A 200 8.88 6.50 -6.52
N VAL A 201 9.02 6.29 -7.82
CA VAL A 201 9.81 7.16 -8.69
C VAL A 201 8.89 8.27 -9.16
N GLU A 202 9.41 9.48 -9.44
CA GLU A 202 8.56 10.60 -9.86
C GLU A 202 7.65 10.27 -11.07
N PRO A 203 6.42 10.81 -11.13
CA PRO A 203 5.86 11.84 -10.24
C PRO A 203 5.21 11.24 -8.96
N ARG A 204 5.20 12.04 -7.88
CA ARG A 204 4.59 11.68 -6.59
C ARG A 204 3.16 12.21 -6.43
N SER A 205 2.65 12.93 -7.40
CA SER A 205 1.29 13.47 -7.40
C SER A 205 0.57 13.09 -8.69
N ALA A 206 -0.75 12.96 -8.60
CA ALA A 206 -1.62 12.72 -9.74
C ALA A 206 -2.84 13.63 -9.66
N THR A 207 -3.35 14.03 -10.82
CA THR A 207 -4.66 14.65 -10.93
C THR A 207 -5.70 13.54 -11.00
N VAL A 208 -6.60 13.50 -10.05
CA VAL A 208 -7.75 12.57 -10.02
C VAL A 208 -8.96 13.28 -10.60
N LEU A 209 -9.61 12.61 -11.55
CA LEU A 209 -10.89 13.02 -12.10
C LEU A 209 -11.94 11.97 -11.72
N VAL A 210 -12.99 12.43 -11.06
CA VAL A 210 -14.12 11.58 -10.64
C VAL A 210 -15.37 12.11 -11.33
N GLU A 211 -16.02 11.28 -12.13
CA GLU A 211 -17.32 11.59 -12.70
C GLU A 211 -18.42 11.33 -11.68
N ILE A 212 -19.28 12.32 -11.46
CA ILE A 212 -20.50 12.20 -10.66
C ILE A 212 -21.68 12.28 -11.61
N VAL A 213 -22.41 11.19 -11.72
CA VAL A 213 -23.54 11.07 -12.64
C VAL A 213 -24.85 10.83 -11.88
N PRO A 214 -26.02 11.24 -12.41
CA PRO A 214 -27.30 10.89 -11.80
C PRO A 214 -27.45 9.38 -11.65
N ALA A 215 -27.96 8.94 -10.52
CA ALA A 215 -28.22 7.52 -10.27
C ALA A 215 -29.28 7.01 -11.25
N PRO A 216 -29.13 5.81 -11.84
CA PRO A 216 -30.14 5.23 -12.68
C PRO A 216 -31.42 4.97 -11.88
N VAL A 217 -32.55 5.41 -12.41
CA VAL A 217 -33.88 5.18 -11.84
C VAL A 217 -34.57 4.04 -12.57
N GLU A 218 -35.53 3.41 -11.90
CA GLU A 218 -36.40 2.40 -12.48
C GLU A 218 -37.75 3.01 -12.79
N ARG A 219 -38.29 2.65 -13.97
CA ARG A 219 -39.65 3.09 -14.39
C ARG A 219 -40.38 1.91 -14.97
N THR A 220 -41.64 1.76 -14.55
CA THR A 220 -42.55 0.76 -15.09
C THR A 220 -43.35 1.36 -16.24
N ILE A 221 -43.29 0.74 -17.39
CA ILE A 221 -44.12 1.08 -18.56
C ILE A 221 -45.20 0.02 -18.72
N GLU A 222 -46.42 0.44 -18.61
CA GLU A 222 -47.58 -0.43 -18.79
C GLU A 222 -48.11 -0.37 -20.22
N GLY A 223 -48.80 -1.43 -20.64
CA GLY A 223 -49.47 -1.45 -21.95
C GLY A 223 -48.53 -1.59 -23.13
N VAL A 224 -47.31 -2.17 -22.93
CA VAL A 224 -46.38 -2.46 -24.06
C VAL A 224 -46.95 -3.54 -24.91
N PRO A 225 -47.16 -3.32 -26.24
CA PRO A 225 -47.74 -4.30 -27.12
C PRO A 225 -46.72 -5.44 -27.42
N VAL A 226 -47.14 -6.69 -27.19
CA VAL A 226 -46.34 -7.88 -27.53
C VAL A 226 -46.61 -8.25 -28.93
N ARG A 227 -45.62 -8.07 -29.80
CA ARG A 227 -45.66 -8.41 -31.24
C ARG A 227 -45.12 -9.82 -31.49
N TRP A 228 -45.19 -10.28 -32.69
CA TRP A 228 -44.53 -11.51 -33.11
C TRP A 228 -43.60 -11.24 -34.27
N ARG A 229 -42.55 -12.04 -34.35
CA ARG A 229 -41.56 -12.03 -35.44
C ARG A 229 -41.47 -13.42 -36.07
N ASN A 230 -41.03 -13.49 -37.30
CA ASN A 230 -40.70 -14.74 -38.03
C ASN A 230 -41.90 -15.71 -38.20
N LEU A 231 -43.14 -15.18 -38.34
CA LEU A 231 -44.31 -16.01 -38.64
C LEU A 231 -44.23 -16.55 -40.07
N GLY A 232 -44.41 -17.84 -40.23
CA GLY A 232 -44.44 -18.50 -41.55
C GLY A 232 -45.55 -17.94 -42.48
N SER A 233 -45.27 -17.90 -43.79
CA SER A 233 -46.21 -17.40 -44.78
C SER A 233 -47.48 -18.21 -44.77
N GLY A 234 -48.65 -17.53 -44.75
CA GLY A 234 -49.98 -18.15 -44.76
C GLY A 234 -50.59 -18.40 -43.40
N TYR A 235 -49.88 -18.15 -42.29
CA TYR A 235 -50.38 -18.31 -40.93
C TYR A 235 -50.83 -16.99 -40.33
N ARG A 236 -51.69 -17.09 -39.32
CA ARG A 236 -52.11 -15.98 -38.44
C ARG A 236 -51.78 -16.32 -37.00
N ALA A 237 -51.21 -15.39 -36.27
CA ALA A 237 -50.88 -15.55 -34.86
C ALA A 237 -51.70 -14.63 -34.00
N ARG A 238 -52.08 -15.10 -32.80
CA ARG A 238 -52.70 -14.31 -31.74
C ARG A 238 -51.95 -14.54 -30.45
N VAL A 239 -51.52 -13.45 -29.83
CA VAL A 239 -50.80 -13.47 -28.54
C VAL A 239 -51.78 -13.12 -27.40
N ASN A 240 -51.71 -13.86 -26.30
CA ASN A 240 -52.56 -13.65 -25.13
C ASN A 240 -51.74 -13.79 -23.81
N PRO A 241 -51.63 -12.75 -22.98
CA PRO A 241 -52.08 -11.38 -23.22
C PRO A 241 -51.27 -10.68 -24.32
N SER A 242 -51.90 -9.73 -25.01
CA SER A 242 -51.29 -8.94 -26.08
C SER A 242 -50.51 -7.72 -25.59
N LEU A 243 -50.60 -7.46 -24.27
CA LEU A 243 -49.90 -6.35 -23.62
C LEU A 243 -49.07 -6.89 -22.47
N ALA A 244 -47.91 -6.30 -22.28
CA ALA A 244 -47.02 -6.59 -21.19
C ALA A 244 -46.69 -5.30 -20.37
N ARG A 245 -46.26 -5.48 -19.16
CA ARG A 245 -45.63 -4.47 -18.32
C ARG A 245 -44.10 -4.70 -18.41
N VAL A 246 -43.37 -3.65 -18.70
CA VAL A 246 -41.91 -3.70 -18.80
C VAL A 246 -41.31 -2.74 -17.77
N GLU A 247 -40.42 -3.24 -16.92
CA GLU A 247 -39.62 -2.42 -16.02
C GLU A 247 -38.30 -2.10 -16.71
N ILE A 248 -38.03 -0.81 -16.84
CA ILE A 248 -36.84 -0.27 -17.48
C ILE A 248 -36.00 0.49 -16.49
N ARG A 249 -34.67 0.48 -16.67
CA ARG A 249 -33.70 1.15 -15.79
C ARG A 249 -32.77 2.01 -16.64
N GLY A 250 -32.58 3.27 -16.24
CA GLY A 250 -31.70 4.20 -16.97
C GLY A 250 -31.65 5.57 -16.33
N GLY A 251 -31.01 6.52 -17.00
CA GLY A 251 -31.03 7.91 -16.58
C GLY A 251 -32.46 8.48 -16.65
N GLN A 252 -32.83 9.34 -15.69
CA GLN A 252 -34.18 9.90 -15.58
C GLN A 252 -34.64 10.57 -16.90
N ASP A 253 -33.76 11.40 -17.49
CA ASP A 253 -34.08 12.12 -18.73
C ASP A 253 -34.33 11.16 -19.92
N ALA A 254 -33.57 10.09 -20.00
CA ALA A 254 -33.76 9.05 -21.02
C ALA A 254 -35.07 8.30 -20.82
N LEU A 255 -35.42 7.98 -19.57
CA LEU A 255 -36.63 7.25 -19.26
C LEU A 255 -37.89 8.12 -19.42
N ASP A 256 -37.82 9.44 -19.25
CA ASP A 256 -38.98 10.34 -19.35
C ASP A 256 -39.57 10.41 -20.75
N VAL A 257 -38.79 10.17 -21.78
CA VAL A 257 -39.21 10.14 -23.18
C VAL A 257 -39.71 8.78 -23.67
N VAL A 258 -39.44 7.69 -22.90
CA VAL A 258 -39.85 6.33 -23.26
C VAL A 258 -41.35 6.15 -23.13
N ARG A 259 -41.97 5.65 -24.20
CA ARG A 259 -43.39 5.32 -24.27
C ARG A 259 -43.59 3.83 -24.57
N ALA A 260 -44.78 3.31 -24.30
CA ALA A 260 -45.11 1.89 -24.55
C ALA A 260 -44.92 1.44 -26.00
N ASP A 261 -45.12 2.35 -26.96
CA ASP A 261 -44.97 2.08 -28.40
C ASP A 261 -43.54 2.10 -28.89
N THR A 262 -42.62 2.69 -28.12
CA THR A 262 -41.18 2.68 -28.47
C THR A 262 -40.45 1.46 -27.95
N ILE A 263 -41.05 0.67 -27.07
CA ILE A 263 -40.48 -0.59 -26.58
C ILE A 263 -40.92 -1.71 -27.53
N ASP A 264 -39.95 -2.37 -28.16
CA ASP A 264 -40.24 -3.49 -29.08
C ASP A 264 -40.20 -4.82 -28.30
N ALA A 265 -41.38 -5.18 -27.76
CA ALA A 265 -41.59 -6.46 -27.10
C ALA A 265 -42.15 -7.47 -28.11
N PHE A 266 -41.54 -8.65 -28.24
CA PHE A 266 -41.93 -9.64 -29.21
C PHE A 266 -41.74 -11.07 -28.72
N VAL A 267 -42.40 -11.97 -29.43
CA VAL A 267 -42.16 -13.40 -29.36
C VAL A 267 -41.69 -13.91 -30.73
N ASP A 268 -40.73 -14.81 -30.75
CA ASP A 268 -40.20 -15.40 -31.98
C ASP A 268 -40.99 -16.67 -32.35
N LEU A 269 -41.56 -16.68 -33.55
CA LEU A 269 -42.34 -17.78 -34.08
C LEU A 269 -41.60 -18.58 -35.14
N ALA A 270 -40.28 -18.43 -35.27
CA ALA A 270 -39.49 -19.14 -36.28
C ALA A 270 -39.65 -20.67 -36.16
N GLY A 271 -40.01 -21.30 -37.24
CA GLY A 271 -40.15 -22.78 -37.32
C GLY A 271 -41.39 -23.36 -36.65
N LEU A 272 -42.32 -22.53 -36.13
CA LEU A 272 -43.56 -23.01 -35.52
C LEU A 272 -44.69 -23.13 -36.54
N GLY A 273 -45.41 -24.26 -36.49
CA GLY A 273 -46.63 -24.52 -37.25
C GLY A 273 -47.92 -24.16 -36.53
N PRO A 274 -49.09 -24.49 -37.07
CA PRO A 274 -50.38 -24.30 -36.38
C PRO A 274 -50.42 -25.03 -35.04
N GLY A 275 -50.83 -24.31 -33.98
CA GLY A 275 -50.85 -24.87 -32.62
C GLY A 275 -50.96 -23.80 -31.55
N ARG A 276 -50.88 -24.24 -30.28
CA ARG A 276 -50.78 -23.33 -29.11
C ARG A 276 -49.41 -23.52 -28.44
N TYR A 277 -48.75 -22.41 -28.14
CA TYR A 277 -47.41 -22.37 -27.62
C TYR A 277 -47.33 -21.38 -26.47
N ASN A 278 -46.55 -21.70 -25.43
CA ASN A 278 -46.19 -20.81 -24.38
C ASN A 278 -44.77 -20.30 -24.67
N LEU A 279 -44.62 -19.03 -25.03
CA LEU A 279 -43.37 -18.44 -25.46
C LEU A 279 -42.93 -17.29 -24.53
N HIS A 280 -41.63 -17.19 -24.33
CA HIS A 280 -41.06 -16.08 -23.59
C HIS A 280 -41.13 -14.79 -24.38
N VAL A 281 -41.56 -13.71 -23.73
CA VAL A 281 -41.51 -12.37 -24.30
C VAL A 281 -40.06 -11.89 -24.28
N GLN A 282 -39.57 -11.51 -25.44
CA GLN A 282 -38.27 -10.89 -25.62
C GLN A 282 -38.48 -9.39 -25.85
N VAL A 283 -37.52 -8.59 -25.41
CA VAL A 283 -37.53 -7.14 -25.62
C VAL A 283 -36.16 -6.78 -26.19
N ASP A 284 -36.11 -6.04 -27.26
CA ASP A 284 -34.87 -5.58 -27.86
C ASP A 284 -34.23 -4.53 -26.92
N PRO A 285 -32.94 -4.67 -26.58
CA PRO A 285 -32.24 -3.72 -25.77
C PRO A 285 -32.11 -2.36 -26.47
N SER A 286 -32.32 -1.28 -25.75
CA SER A 286 -32.02 0.08 -26.20
C SER A 286 -30.63 0.51 -25.74
N GLN A 287 -30.03 1.49 -26.42
CA GLN A 287 -28.79 2.12 -25.96
C GLN A 287 -29.02 3.07 -24.78
N ASP A 288 -30.24 3.54 -24.60
CA ASP A 288 -30.57 4.57 -23.62
C ASP A 288 -31.11 4.01 -22.29
N PHE A 289 -31.56 2.75 -22.28
CA PHE A 289 -32.06 2.09 -21.08
C PHE A 289 -31.88 0.57 -21.13
N GLY A 290 -31.70 -0.03 -19.94
CA GLY A 290 -31.72 -1.48 -19.73
C GLY A 290 -33.12 -1.98 -19.37
N ILE A 291 -33.39 -3.24 -19.64
CA ILE A 291 -34.64 -3.91 -19.27
C ILE A 291 -34.37 -4.69 -17.99
N SER A 292 -35.15 -4.41 -16.95
CA SER A 292 -35.05 -5.09 -15.65
C SER A 292 -35.98 -6.31 -15.61
N THR A 293 -37.26 -6.14 -15.96
CA THR A 293 -38.28 -7.20 -15.84
C THR A 293 -39.35 -7.04 -16.91
N VAL A 294 -39.92 -8.17 -17.37
CA VAL A 294 -41.07 -8.21 -18.27
C VAL A 294 -42.18 -9.06 -17.63
N ILE A 295 -43.38 -8.52 -17.49
CA ILE A 295 -44.52 -9.18 -16.87
C ILE A 295 -45.74 -9.12 -17.82
N PRO A 296 -46.30 -10.28 -18.25
CA PRO A 296 -45.84 -11.63 -18.02
C PRO A 296 -44.60 -11.98 -18.84
N ALA A 297 -43.69 -12.78 -18.25
CA ALA A 297 -42.49 -13.27 -18.94
C ALA A 297 -42.82 -14.31 -20.03
N VAL A 298 -43.98 -14.97 -19.94
CA VAL A 298 -44.46 -15.98 -20.87
C VAL A 298 -45.88 -15.66 -21.31
N VAL A 299 -46.15 -15.77 -22.60
CA VAL A 299 -47.47 -15.53 -23.19
C VAL A 299 -47.89 -16.75 -24.01
N GLU A 300 -49.21 -16.99 -24.05
CA GLU A 300 -49.77 -18.01 -24.90
C GLU A 300 -49.94 -17.47 -26.33
N VAL A 301 -49.39 -18.17 -27.33
CA VAL A 301 -49.49 -17.82 -28.73
C VAL A 301 -50.27 -18.92 -29.44
N THR A 302 -51.34 -18.53 -30.14
CA THR A 302 -52.14 -19.44 -30.98
C THR A 302 -51.84 -19.12 -32.44
N ILE A 303 -51.33 -20.11 -33.19
CA ILE A 303 -51.05 -20.03 -34.62
C ILE A 303 -52.12 -20.84 -35.37
N ARG A 304 -52.71 -20.24 -36.41
CA ARG A 304 -53.74 -20.87 -37.24
C ARG A 304 -53.46 -20.65 -38.73
#